data_77ddafcea0f3bc9a2b05532ff90a3bee
#
_entry.id   77ddafcea0f3bc9a2b05532ff90a3bee
#
_cell.length_a   1.000
_cell.length_b   1.000
_cell.length_c   1.000
_cell.angle_alpha   90.00
_cell.angle_beta   90.00
_cell.angle_gamma   90.00
#
_symmetry.space_group_name_H-M   'P 1'
#
loop_
_entity.id
_entity.type
_entity.pdbx_description
1 polymer ?
#
loop_
_entity_poly.entity_id
_entity_poly.type
_entity_poly.pdbx_seq_one_letter_code
_entity_poly.pdbx_strand_id
1 'polypeptide(L)'
;MNPSLKELIDVASHLVKKGGEQLGIENLDQGFRYELLSFMMYLSASDGKIDASEAKVIEYYTGISASPQAIREHVRKNNINSDEYKNTVPHIFQAIIKADNDLYKKKIQVEKYTGEIMIEAYIGIANELINADRSVSEMERTNVDVYINNLKKYLNDNLLAPRRE
;
A
#
# COMPACT_ATOMS: atom_id res chain seq x y z
N MET A 1 -0.10 -8.37 -16.52
CA MET A 1 -0.44 -8.25 -15.09
C MET A 1 0.05 -9.49 -14.34
N ASN A 2 0.43 -9.34 -13.11
CA ASN A 2 1.12 -10.39 -12.34
C ASN A 2 0.14 -11.07 -11.37
N PRO A 3 -0.30 -12.32 -11.65
CA PRO A 3 -1.25 -13.02 -10.77
C PRO A 3 -0.71 -13.29 -9.36
N SER A 4 0.59 -13.53 -9.22
CA SER A 4 1.20 -13.76 -7.91
C SER A 4 1.16 -12.50 -7.04
N LEU A 5 1.39 -11.34 -7.64
CA LEU A 5 1.25 -10.06 -6.93
C LEU A 5 -0.19 -9.80 -6.53
N LYS A 6 -1.16 -10.09 -7.42
CA LYS A 6 -2.57 -9.94 -7.10
C LYS A 6 -2.96 -10.83 -5.91
N GLU A 7 -2.48 -12.07 -5.89
CA GLU A 7 -2.73 -12.99 -4.78
C GLU A 7 -2.14 -12.45 -3.46
N LEU A 8 -0.93 -11.91 -3.51
CA LEU A 8 -0.29 -11.30 -2.33
C LEU A 8 -1.13 -10.12 -1.81
N ILE A 9 -1.64 -9.27 -2.69
CA ILE A 9 -2.48 -8.14 -2.32
C ILE A 9 -3.79 -8.64 -1.69
N ASP A 10 -4.43 -9.67 -2.26
CA ASP A 10 -5.66 -10.23 -1.73
C ASP A 10 -5.45 -10.84 -0.35
N VAL A 11 -4.33 -11.54 -0.13
CA VAL A 11 -3.96 -12.08 1.18
C VAL A 11 -3.73 -10.94 2.18
N ALA A 12 -2.96 -9.93 1.78
CA ALA A 12 -2.71 -8.75 2.64
C ALA A 12 -4.02 -8.07 3.02
N SER A 13 -4.91 -7.86 2.06
CA SER A 13 -6.22 -7.24 2.29
C SER A 13 -7.07 -8.04 3.29
N HIS A 14 -7.08 -9.36 3.17
CA HIS A 14 -7.80 -10.23 4.09
C HIS A 14 -7.25 -10.12 5.52
N LEU A 15 -5.92 -10.10 5.66
CA LEU A 15 -5.27 -9.96 6.95
C LEU A 15 -5.49 -8.57 7.56
N VAL A 16 -5.52 -7.53 6.74
CA VAL A 16 -5.86 -6.17 7.16
C VAL A 16 -7.29 -6.12 7.69
N LYS A 17 -8.23 -6.78 7.01
CA LYS A 17 -9.62 -6.87 7.48
C LYS A 17 -9.68 -7.52 8.86
N LYS A 18 -8.99 -8.63 9.06
CA LYS A 18 -8.94 -9.32 10.36
C LYS A 18 -8.32 -8.44 11.45
N GLY A 19 -7.23 -7.74 11.13
CA GLY A 19 -6.60 -6.79 12.06
C GLY A 19 -7.54 -5.66 12.44
N GLY A 20 -8.31 -5.15 11.49
CA GLY A 20 -9.34 -4.15 11.75
C GLY A 20 -10.42 -4.66 12.69
N GLU A 21 -10.95 -5.86 12.44
CA GLU A 21 -11.95 -6.49 13.30
C GLU A 21 -11.43 -6.64 14.73
N GLN A 22 -10.17 -7.03 14.88
CA GLN A 22 -9.49 -7.16 16.17
C GLN A 22 -9.48 -5.83 16.95
N LEU A 23 -9.34 -4.70 16.23
CA LEU A 23 -9.33 -3.34 16.80
C LEU A 23 -10.72 -2.69 16.89
N GLY A 24 -11.76 -3.39 16.42
CA GLY A 24 -13.10 -2.82 16.35
C GLY A 24 -13.30 -1.84 15.20
N ILE A 25 -12.47 -1.91 14.17
CA ILE A 25 -12.55 -1.05 12.99
C ILE A 25 -13.12 -1.85 11.82
N GLU A 26 -14.28 -1.40 11.29
CA GLU A 26 -14.91 -2.05 10.16
C GLU A 26 -14.26 -1.61 8.83
N ASN A 27 -14.25 -2.52 7.85
CA ASN A 27 -13.85 -2.23 6.47
C ASN A 27 -12.43 -1.66 6.32
N LEU A 28 -11.50 -2.05 7.19
CA LEU A 28 -10.11 -1.59 7.09
C LEU A 28 -9.45 -2.07 5.80
N ASP A 29 -9.85 -3.23 5.29
CA ASP A 29 -9.41 -3.76 3.99
C ASP A 29 -9.77 -2.85 2.82
N GLN A 30 -10.96 -2.23 2.83
CA GLN A 30 -11.34 -1.24 1.83
C GLN A 30 -10.40 -0.05 1.86
N GLY A 31 -10.10 0.45 3.04
CA GLY A 31 -9.13 1.52 3.23
C GLY A 31 -7.75 1.16 2.68
N PHE A 32 -7.29 -0.07 2.90
CA PHE A 32 -6.02 -0.54 2.37
C PHE A 32 -6.02 -0.55 0.83
N ARG A 33 -7.10 -1.01 0.21
CA ARG A 33 -7.21 -1.02 -1.26
C ARG A 33 -7.19 0.40 -1.82
N TYR A 34 -7.83 1.37 -1.16
CA TYR A 34 -7.76 2.78 -1.55
C TYR A 34 -6.35 3.36 -1.36
N GLU A 35 -5.64 2.95 -0.31
CA GLU A 35 -4.24 3.36 -0.14
C GLU A 35 -3.34 2.78 -1.24
N LEU A 36 -3.56 1.54 -1.66
CA LEU A 36 -2.85 0.96 -2.80
C LEU A 36 -3.14 1.73 -4.09
N LEU A 37 -4.40 2.12 -4.30
CA LEU A 37 -4.78 2.95 -5.44
C LEU A 37 -4.02 4.28 -5.39
N SER A 38 -3.98 4.94 -4.24
CA SER A 38 -3.25 6.19 -4.05
C SER A 38 -1.76 6.02 -4.34
N PHE A 39 -1.16 4.93 -3.87
CA PHE A 39 0.24 4.62 -4.11
C PHE A 39 0.51 4.37 -5.60
N MET A 40 -0.36 3.62 -6.29
CA MET A 40 -0.24 3.40 -7.72
C MET A 40 -0.33 4.71 -8.49
N MET A 41 -1.20 5.63 -8.06
CA MET A 41 -1.32 6.95 -8.67
C MET A 41 -0.09 7.81 -8.40
N TYR A 42 0.48 7.73 -7.22
CA TYR A 42 1.72 8.43 -6.90
C TYR A 42 2.87 7.98 -7.83
N LEU A 43 2.90 6.68 -8.16
CA LEU A 43 3.88 6.12 -9.10
C LEU A 43 3.64 6.56 -10.54
N SER A 44 2.38 6.71 -10.95
CA SER A 44 1.99 6.92 -12.34
C SER A 44 1.68 8.37 -12.68
N ALA A 45 1.55 9.25 -11.69
CA ALA A 45 0.95 10.56 -11.86
C ALA A 45 1.91 11.68 -12.24
N SER A 46 3.17 11.38 -12.53
CA SER A 46 4.14 12.39 -12.93
C SER A 46 3.74 13.11 -14.22
N ASP A 47 3.00 12.46 -15.10
CA ASP A 47 2.53 13.04 -16.36
C ASP A 47 1.08 13.50 -16.33
N GLY A 48 0.36 13.27 -15.22
CA GLY A 48 -1.03 13.69 -15.04
C GLY A 48 -2.03 12.99 -15.96
N LYS A 49 -1.59 11.97 -16.68
CA LYS A 49 -2.43 11.27 -17.66
C LYS A 49 -2.83 9.89 -17.12
N ILE A 50 -4.10 9.75 -16.79
CA ILE A 50 -4.67 8.45 -16.42
C ILE A 50 -5.61 8.06 -17.55
N ASP A 51 -5.30 6.99 -18.25
CA ASP A 51 -6.10 6.48 -19.34
C ASP A 51 -6.89 5.23 -18.92
N ALA A 52 -7.69 4.68 -19.85
CA ALA A 52 -8.50 3.49 -19.59
C ALA A 52 -7.64 2.26 -19.29
N SER A 53 -6.44 2.17 -19.87
CA SER A 53 -5.50 1.07 -19.64
C SER A 53 -4.99 1.07 -18.21
N GLU A 54 -4.62 2.24 -17.69
CA GLU A 54 -4.18 2.39 -16.29
C GLU A 54 -5.31 2.10 -15.31
N ALA A 55 -6.54 2.52 -15.63
CA ALA A 55 -7.70 2.22 -14.81
C ALA A 55 -7.95 0.71 -14.69
N LYS A 56 -7.70 -0.05 -15.75
CA LYS A 56 -7.82 -1.53 -15.74
C LYS A 56 -6.76 -2.18 -14.87
N VAL A 57 -5.54 -1.66 -14.88
CA VAL A 57 -4.45 -2.17 -14.03
C VAL A 57 -4.79 -1.94 -12.56
N ILE A 58 -5.31 -0.75 -12.24
CA ILE A 58 -5.75 -0.42 -10.88
C ILE A 58 -6.86 -1.38 -10.43
N GLU A 59 -7.88 -1.58 -11.26
CA GLU A 59 -8.98 -2.50 -10.96
C GLU A 59 -8.48 -3.92 -10.72
N TYR A 60 -7.54 -4.38 -11.55
CA TYR A 60 -6.98 -5.72 -11.42
C TYR A 60 -6.32 -5.93 -10.06
N TYR A 61 -5.47 -5.00 -9.61
CA TYR A 61 -4.73 -5.16 -8.36
C TYR A 61 -5.53 -4.76 -7.13
N THR A 62 -6.35 -3.72 -7.21
CA THR A 62 -7.05 -3.18 -6.04
C THR A 62 -8.49 -3.65 -5.92
N GLY A 63 -9.08 -4.16 -6.99
CA GLY A 63 -10.51 -4.47 -7.04
C GLY A 63 -11.40 -3.25 -7.15
N ILE A 64 -10.83 -2.04 -7.28
CA ILE A 64 -11.58 -0.79 -7.37
C ILE A 64 -11.86 -0.47 -8.83
N SER A 65 -13.15 -0.49 -9.21
CA SER A 65 -13.60 -0.10 -10.54
C SER A 65 -13.93 1.39 -10.54
N ALA A 66 -13.09 2.18 -11.21
CA ALA A 66 -13.28 3.62 -11.29
C ALA A 66 -12.88 4.13 -12.68
N SER A 67 -13.61 5.14 -13.17
CA SER A 67 -13.27 5.80 -14.42
C SER A 67 -11.95 6.59 -14.27
N PRO A 68 -11.24 6.87 -15.39
CA PRO A 68 -10.07 7.74 -15.32
C PRO A 68 -10.36 9.09 -14.66
N GLN A 69 -11.54 9.66 -14.89
CA GLN A 69 -11.96 10.91 -14.26
C GLN A 69 -12.09 10.78 -12.75
N ALA A 70 -12.72 9.71 -12.26
CA ALA A 70 -12.88 9.47 -10.82
C ALA A 70 -11.50 9.28 -10.15
N ILE A 71 -10.58 8.62 -10.82
CA ILE A 71 -9.22 8.42 -10.32
C ILE A 71 -8.49 9.77 -10.22
N ARG A 72 -8.57 10.60 -11.26
CA ARG A 72 -7.98 11.96 -11.24
C ARG A 72 -8.53 12.82 -10.10
N GLU A 73 -9.85 12.75 -9.87
CA GLU A 73 -10.49 13.44 -8.75
C GLU A 73 -9.95 12.96 -7.39
N HIS A 74 -9.77 11.66 -7.24
CA HIS A 74 -9.20 11.08 -6.02
C HIS A 74 -7.78 11.59 -5.78
N VAL A 75 -6.94 11.62 -6.82
CA VAL A 75 -5.56 12.14 -6.75
C VAL A 75 -5.56 13.60 -6.30
N ARG A 76 -6.40 14.43 -6.91
CA ARG A 76 -6.49 15.85 -6.62
C ARG A 76 -6.99 16.11 -5.19
N LYS A 77 -8.06 15.44 -4.81
CA LYS A 77 -8.72 15.62 -3.51
C LYS A 77 -7.81 15.24 -2.33
N ASN A 78 -6.96 14.24 -2.52
CA ASN A 78 -6.10 13.71 -1.46
C ASN A 78 -4.65 14.19 -1.56
N ASN A 79 -4.35 15.13 -2.45
CA ASN A 79 -3.01 15.71 -2.64
C ASN A 79 -1.91 14.65 -2.85
N ILE A 80 -2.23 13.61 -3.63
CA ILE A 80 -1.33 12.46 -3.78
C ILE A 80 -0.02 12.82 -4.47
N ASN A 81 -0.01 13.89 -5.28
CA ASN A 81 1.17 14.39 -5.99
C ASN A 81 2.05 15.30 -5.13
N SER A 82 1.69 15.57 -3.87
CA SER A 82 2.48 16.45 -3.01
C SER A 82 3.69 15.72 -2.43
N ASP A 83 4.73 16.48 -2.08
CA ASP A 83 5.90 15.93 -1.38
C ASP A 83 5.54 15.35 -0.02
N GLU A 84 4.44 15.79 0.57
CA GLU A 84 3.96 15.28 1.87
C GLU A 84 3.53 13.82 1.79
N TYR A 85 3.03 13.36 0.63
CA TYR A 85 2.52 12.00 0.49
C TYR A 85 3.60 10.96 0.81
N LYS A 86 4.79 11.09 0.26
CA LYS A 86 5.88 10.13 0.49
C LYS A 86 6.40 10.12 1.92
N ASN A 87 6.18 11.23 2.65
CA ASN A 87 6.64 11.40 4.03
C ASN A 87 5.58 11.09 5.07
N THR A 88 4.38 10.69 4.64
CA THR A 88 3.26 10.38 5.54
C THR A 88 3.03 8.88 5.58
N VAL A 89 3.16 8.28 6.75
CA VAL A 89 2.80 6.87 6.96
C VAL A 89 1.29 6.75 7.04
N PRO A 90 0.64 5.91 6.20
CA PRO A 90 -0.81 5.77 6.22
C PRO A 90 -1.36 5.34 7.57
N HIS A 91 -2.48 5.92 7.97
CA HIS A 91 -3.15 5.56 9.23
C HIS A 91 -3.50 4.07 9.29
N ILE A 92 -3.85 3.47 8.16
CA ILE A 92 -4.17 2.04 8.08
C ILE A 92 -2.95 1.20 8.45
N PHE A 93 -1.77 1.57 7.96
CA PHE A 93 -0.53 0.89 8.31
C PHE A 93 -0.24 1.01 9.81
N GLN A 94 -0.42 2.20 10.37
CA GLN A 94 -0.24 2.44 11.81
C GLN A 94 -1.20 1.59 12.63
N ALA A 95 -2.46 1.51 12.21
CA ALA A 95 -3.47 0.67 12.89
C ALA A 95 -3.09 -0.81 12.85
N ILE A 96 -2.60 -1.28 11.72
CA ILE A 96 -2.19 -2.69 11.58
C ILE A 96 -0.99 -3.00 12.48
N ILE A 97 -0.04 -2.09 12.63
CA ILE A 97 1.08 -2.29 13.56
C ILE A 97 0.56 -2.44 15.01
N LYS A 98 -0.48 -1.70 15.39
CA LYS A 98 -1.15 -1.88 16.70
C LYS A 98 -1.75 -3.27 16.83
N ALA A 99 -2.45 -3.74 15.79
CA ALA A 99 -3.05 -5.08 15.80
C ALA A 99 -1.97 -6.17 15.91
N ASP A 100 -0.87 -6.02 15.17
CA ASP A 100 0.28 -6.92 15.23
C ASP A 100 0.90 -6.94 16.64
N ASN A 101 1.04 -5.78 17.27
CA ASN A 101 1.55 -5.67 18.63
C ASN A 101 0.64 -6.36 19.65
N ASP A 102 -0.67 -6.29 19.47
CA ASP A 102 -1.62 -7.00 20.34
C ASP A 102 -1.46 -8.51 20.22
N LEU A 103 -1.25 -9.02 19.02
CA LEU A 103 -0.95 -10.44 18.80
C LEU A 103 0.33 -10.84 19.51
N TYR A 104 1.37 -10.04 19.39
CA TYR A 104 2.64 -10.30 20.04
C TYR A 104 2.51 -10.32 21.56
N LYS A 105 1.82 -9.34 22.13
CA LYS A 105 1.59 -9.26 23.59
C LYS A 105 0.80 -10.45 24.11
N LYS A 106 -0.14 -10.98 23.32
CA LYS A 106 -0.95 -12.15 23.66
C LYS A 106 -0.21 -13.46 23.39
N LYS A 107 1.04 -13.40 22.92
CA LYS A 107 1.87 -14.56 22.57
C LYS A 107 1.24 -15.43 21.47
N ILE A 108 0.47 -14.83 20.58
CA ILE A 108 -0.08 -15.51 19.41
C ILE A 108 1.02 -15.55 18.34
N GLN A 109 1.40 -16.77 17.95
CA GLN A 109 2.45 -16.96 16.94
C GLN A 109 1.89 -16.76 15.54
N VAL A 110 2.65 -16.03 14.71
CA VAL A 110 2.37 -15.83 13.29
C VAL A 110 3.69 -15.99 12.51
N GLU A 111 3.62 -16.46 11.28
CA GLU A 111 4.80 -16.58 10.43
C GLU A 111 5.35 -15.20 10.06
N LYS A 112 4.44 -14.31 9.67
CA LYS A 112 4.74 -12.91 9.36
C LYS A 112 3.63 -12.04 9.90
N TYR A 113 4.01 -10.88 10.41
CA TYR A 113 3.05 -9.88 10.85
C TYR A 113 2.41 -9.18 9.64
N THR A 114 1.16 -8.77 9.78
CA THR A 114 0.40 -8.16 8.67
C THR A 114 1.10 -6.92 8.11
N GLY A 115 1.73 -6.10 8.97
CA GLY A 115 2.50 -4.94 8.51
C GLY A 115 3.64 -5.31 7.56
N GLU A 116 4.32 -6.43 7.83
CA GLU A 116 5.38 -6.91 6.94
C GLU A 116 4.83 -7.34 5.57
N ILE A 117 3.67 -8.00 5.57
CA ILE A 117 3.00 -8.43 4.33
C ILE A 117 2.52 -7.22 3.53
N MET A 118 2.01 -6.19 4.20
CA MET A 118 1.64 -4.94 3.54
C MET A 118 2.84 -4.29 2.82
N ILE A 119 4.00 -4.25 3.47
CA ILE A 119 5.22 -3.71 2.84
C ILE A 119 5.60 -4.53 1.61
N GLU A 120 5.52 -5.86 1.69
CA GLU A 120 5.78 -6.72 0.53
C GLU A 120 4.84 -6.39 -0.65
N ALA A 121 3.56 -6.12 -0.36
CA ALA A 121 2.59 -5.73 -1.39
C ALA A 121 2.97 -4.38 -2.04
N TYR A 122 3.35 -3.39 -1.25
CA TYR A 122 3.81 -2.09 -1.78
C TYR A 122 5.06 -2.26 -2.66
N ILE A 123 6.04 -3.03 -2.21
CA ILE A 123 7.26 -3.31 -2.98
C ILE A 123 6.91 -4.02 -4.28
N GLY A 124 6.02 -5.00 -4.24
CA GLY A 124 5.58 -5.74 -5.43
C GLY A 124 4.92 -4.83 -6.45
N ILE A 125 4.04 -3.94 -6.02
CA ILE A 125 3.40 -2.94 -6.90
C ILE A 125 4.45 -2.01 -7.50
N ALA A 126 5.36 -1.50 -6.69
CA ALA A 126 6.41 -0.59 -7.16
C ALA A 126 7.26 -1.26 -8.25
N ASN A 127 7.70 -2.49 -8.02
CA ASN A 127 8.50 -3.23 -8.98
C ASN A 127 7.74 -3.49 -10.28
N GLU A 128 6.47 -3.89 -10.17
CA GLU A 128 5.64 -4.18 -11.35
C GLU A 128 5.43 -2.93 -12.22
N LEU A 129 5.07 -1.81 -11.59
CA LEU A 129 4.79 -0.57 -12.32
C LEU A 129 6.06 0.09 -12.87
N ILE A 130 7.15 0.10 -12.11
CA ILE A 130 8.42 0.65 -12.57
C ILE A 130 8.98 -0.15 -13.75
N ASN A 131 8.89 -1.48 -13.70
CA ASN A 131 9.37 -2.33 -14.78
C ASN A 131 8.49 -2.25 -16.03
N ALA A 132 7.19 -2.02 -15.86
CA ALA A 132 6.26 -1.90 -16.98
C ALA A 132 6.35 -0.53 -17.67
N ASP A 133 6.69 0.52 -16.94
CA ASP A 133 6.75 1.88 -17.44
C ASP A 133 8.19 2.37 -17.55
N ARG A 134 8.70 2.40 -18.79
CA ARG A 134 10.05 2.87 -19.09
C ARG A 134 10.21 4.37 -18.95
N SER A 135 9.11 5.10 -18.80
CA SER A 135 9.13 6.56 -18.64
C SER A 135 9.30 7.02 -17.20
N VAL A 136 9.35 6.09 -16.23
CA VAL A 136 9.54 6.42 -14.82
C VAL A 136 10.92 7.06 -14.63
N SER A 137 10.95 8.29 -14.17
CA SER A 137 12.17 9.04 -13.94
C SER A 137 12.91 8.52 -12.71
N GLU A 138 14.21 8.83 -12.64
CA GLU A 138 15.04 8.50 -11.49
C GLU A 138 14.52 9.18 -10.22
N MET A 139 14.00 10.41 -10.36
CA MET A 139 13.38 11.13 -9.23
C MET A 139 12.14 10.40 -8.70
N GLU A 140 11.30 9.87 -9.58
CA GLU A 140 10.12 9.10 -9.18
C GLU A 140 10.50 7.83 -8.45
N ARG A 141 11.53 7.12 -8.92
CA ARG A 141 12.08 5.94 -8.23
C ARG A 141 12.58 6.29 -6.84
N THR A 142 13.29 7.41 -6.70
CA THR A 142 13.79 7.91 -5.43
C THR A 142 12.64 8.22 -4.47
N ASN A 143 11.57 8.86 -4.96
CA ASN A 143 10.40 9.20 -4.16
C ASN A 143 9.67 7.94 -3.66
N VAL A 144 9.58 6.92 -4.50
CA VAL A 144 8.99 5.63 -4.12
C VAL A 144 9.83 4.96 -3.05
N ASP A 145 11.14 4.97 -3.21
CA ASP A 145 12.06 4.40 -2.22
C ASP A 145 11.91 5.11 -0.88
N VAL A 146 11.75 6.43 -0.88
CA VAL A 146 11.50 7.19 0.35
C VAL A 146 10.20 6.73 1.02
N TYR A 147 9.12 6.59 0.26
CA TYR A 147 7.84 6.12 0.78
C TYR A 147 7.97 4.75 1.44
N ILE A 148 8.56 3.78 0.73
CA ILE A 148 8.73 2.42 1.23
C ILE A 148 9.67 2.39 2.45
N ASN A 149 10.76 3.15 2.42
CA ASN A 149 11.69 3.22 3.54
C ASN A 149 11.03 3.83 4.79
N ASN A 150 10.12 4.78 4.61
CA ASN A 150 9.35 5.33 5.73
C ASN A 150 8.41 4.30 6.35
N LEU A 151 7.80 3.42 5.54
CA LEU A 151 7.00 2.29 6.06
C LEU A 151 7.89 1.33 6.87
N LYS A 152 9.04 0.96 6.31
CA LYS A 152 9.99 0.06 6.97
C LYS A 152 10.50 0.65 8.29
N LYS A 153 10.80 1.95 8.29
CA LYS A 153 11.26 2.65 9.50
C LYS A 153 10.16 2.65 10.57
N TYR A 154 8.92 2.98 10.18
CA TYR A 154 7.79 2.96 11.11
C TYR A 154 7.61 1.56 11.73
N LEU A 155 7.66 0.53 10.91
CA LEU A 155 7.56 -0.86 11.38
C LEU A 155 8.68 -1.18 12.36
N ASN A 156 9.93 -0.85 12.03
CA ASN A 156 11.07 -1.14 12.90
C ASN A 156 11.00 -0.37 14.23
N ASP A 157 10.51 0.86 14.20
CA ASP A 157 10.41 1.70 15.40
C ASP A 157 9.23 1.33 16.30
N ASN A 158 8.17 0.74 15.74
CA ASN A 158 6.89 0.57 16.45
C ASN A 158 6.44 -0.87 16.66
N LEU A 159 6.86 -1.82 15.83
CA LEU A 159 6.51 -3.23 16.03
C LEU A 159 7.33 -3.80 17.19
N LEU A 160 6.66 -4.37 18.18
CA LEU A 160 7.28 -4.88 19.39
C LEU A 160 8.03 -6.19 19.16
N ALA A 161 7.56 -7.01 18.23
CA ALA A 161 8.17 -8.31 17.97
C ALA A 161 9.60 -8.14 17.41
N PRO A 162 10.56 -9.02 17.81
CA PRO A 162 11.90 -9.00 17.22
C PRO A 162 11.86 -9.26 15.72
N ARG A 163 12.73 -8.56 14.97
CA ARG A 163 12.85 -8.79 13.53
C ARG A 163 13.55 -10.13 13.29
N ARG A 164 13.04 -10.85 12.29
CA ARG A 164 13.75 -12.02 11.75
C ARG A 164 14.71 -11.51 10.69
N GLU A 165 15.96 -11.84 10.85
CA GLU A 165 16.97 -11.58 9.85
C GLU A 165 16.93 -12.65 8.75
#